data_33123732fd5434b5db42990a56e1dd7b
#
_entry.id   33123732fd5434b5db42990a56e1dd7b
#
_cell.length_a   1.000
_cell.length_b   1.000
_cell.length_c   1.000
_cell.angle_alpha   90.00
_cell.angle_beta   90.00
_cell.angle_gamma   90.00
#
_symmetry.space_group_name_H-M   'P 1'
#
loop_
_entity.id
_entity.type
_entity.pdbx_description
1 polymer ?
#
loop_
_entity_poly.entity_id
_entity_poly.type
_entity_poly.pdbx_seq_one_letter_code
_entity_poly.pdbx_strand_id
1 'polypeptide(L)'
;MSGFVFGEKPIEIESGDGVHLYDTGGTEYLDMGASYACAPAGHCHPDVVSAVQEQAADLLFVQGSYPTPTRTALYDRLAGLGPGDCSNVWLCNSGTEANEAALKFARHATGREKVVAAKRAFHGRTVGSLAATWKQKYKDGFAVPDNVEFVDYGDADALADAVDDDTAAVLLEPIQGEGGVHAAPGGYLQAAREACDETGAALVFDEIQTGLGRTGDLWACEGVGVEPDVLTVAKGLGSGLPIGATLCADWIAEDAGNHGSTFSGGPVPCAAALATLDVIEDEELAANAASVGEHLQSALGDLPVRDVRGAGLLVGVEVKRGANRALQSLAMKHGILALPAGRTVVRLLPPLTVDETDADSVVDALEAVL
;
A
#
# COMPACT_ATOMS: atom_id res chain seq x y z
N MET A 1 -29.43 0.08 -5.25
CA MET A 1 -28.07 -0.32 -5.72
C MET A 1 -27.48 0.85 -6.48
N SER A 2 -26.48 1.48 -5.92
CA SER A 2 -25.83 2.65 -6.52
C SER A 2 -24.60 2.29 -7.37
N GLY A 3 -23.95 1.15 -7.10
CA GLY A 3 -22.77 0.67 -7.83
C GLY A 3 -22.97 -0.75 -8.37
N PHE A 4 -22.38 -1.07 -9.54
CA PHE A 4 -22.48 -2.41 -10.14
C PHE A 4 -21.19 -3.22 -10.04
N VAL A 5 -20.06 -2.60 -9.62
CA VAL A 5 -18.74 -3.23 -9.53
C VAL A 5 -18.44 -3.76 -8.14
N PHE A 6 -18.89 -3.05 -7.11
CA PHE A 6 -18.68 -3.44 -5.72
C PHE A 6 -19.93 -4.10 -5.12
N GLY A 7 -19.73 -5.24 -4.43
CA GLY A 7 -20.75 -5.77 -3.53
C GLY A 7 -20.84 -4.91 -2.27
N GLU A 8 -22.03 -4.40 -1.96
CA GLU A 8 -22.27 -3.60 -0.76
C GLU A 8 -22.24 -4.49 0.50
N LYS A 9 -21.60 -4.02 1.55
CA LYS A 9 -21.69 -4.64 2.89
C LYS A 9 -22.98 -4.17 3.57
N PRO A 10 -23.55 -4.95 4.49
CA PRO A 10 -24.80 -4.60 5.17
C PRO A 10 -24.60 -3.59 6.34
N ILE A 11 -23.56 -2.78 6.28
CA ILE A 11 -23.20 -1.74 7.26
C ILE A 11 -23.06 -0.44 6.51
N GLU A 12 -23.88 0.54 6.81
CA GLU A 12 -23.85 1.87 6.20
C GLU A 12 -23.12 2.83 7.14
N ILE A 13 -21.86 3.16 6.80
CA ILE A 13 -21.00 4.04 7.60
C ILE A 13 -21.39 5.50 7.36
N GLU A 14 -21.60 6.25 8.43
CA GLU A 14 -21.96 7.67 8.44
C GLU A 14 -20.77 8.57 8.83
N SER A 15 -19.95 8.14 9.80
CA SER A 15 -18.84 8.96 10.31
C SER A 15 -17.68 8.10 10.80
N GLY A 16 -16.53 8.75 11.06
CA GLY A 16 -15.35 8.13 11.63
C GLY A 16 -14.58 9.11 12.50
N ASP A 17 -13.93 8.59 13.55
CA ASP A 17 -13.08 9.33 14.47
C ASP A 17 -11.95 8.42 14.96
N GLY A 18 -10.70 8.81 14.74
CA GLY A 18 -9.53 8.04 15.13
C GLY A 18 -9.57 6.60 14.56
N VAL A 19 -9.61 5.60 15.41
CA VAL A 19 -9.66 4.19 15.03
C VAL A 19 -11.08 3.65 14.85
N HIS A 20 -12.10 4.48 15.04
CA HIS A 20 -13.50 4.06 15.05
C HIS A 20 -14.29 4.57 13.83
N LEU A 21 -15.22 3.74 13.40
CA LEU A 21 -16.26 4.07 12.43
C LEU A 21 -17.64 3.90 13.07
N TYR A 22 -18.58 4.73 12.64
CA TYR A 22 -19.96 4.72 13.17
C TYR A 22 -20.94 4.52 12.02
N ASP A 23 -21.90 3.61 12.19
CA ASP A 23 -22.96 3.42 11.21
C ASP A 23 -24.14 4.41 11.41
N THR A 24 -25.06 4.45 10.46
CA THR A 24 -26.26 5.28 10.51
C THR A 24 -27.21 4.95 11.67
N GLY A 25 -27.01 3.82 12.35
CA GLY A 25 -27.71 3.41 13.55
C GLY A 25 -27.01 3.85 14.84
N GLY A 26 -25.82 4.46 14.74
CA GLY A 26 -24.98 4.84 15.88
C GLY A 26 -24.17 3.68 16.47
N THR A 27 -24.05 2.56 15.77
CA THR A 27 -23.19 1.45 16.19
C THR A 27 -21.73 1.83 15.93
N GLU A 28 -20.90 1.63 16.94
CA GLU A 28 -19.45 1.84 16.86
C GLU A 28 -18.75 0.58 16.38
N TYR A 29 -17.76 0.77 15.51
CA TYR A 29 -16.89 -0.28 15.00
C TYR A 29 -15.42 0.12 15.14
N LEU A 30 -14.59 -0.77 15.69
CA LEU A 30 -13.14 -0.66 15.65
C LEU A 30 -12.65 -1.06 14.24
N ASP A 31 -12.01 -0.12 13.51
CA ASP A 31 -11.58 -0.34 12.12
C ASP A 31 -10.17 -0.93 12.04
N MET A 32 -10.09 -2.25 12.02
CA MET A 32 -8.84 -2.99 11.80
C MET A 32 -8.50 -3.17 10.31
N GLY A 33 -9.08 -2.35 9.45
CA GLY A 33 -8.82 -2.35 8.01
C GLY A 33 -8.35 -1.01 7.46
N ALA A 34 -8.56 0.09 8.20
CA ALA A 34 -8.26 1.47 7.80
C ALA A 34 -8.60 1.76 6.33
N SER A 35 -9.74 1.22 5.86
CA SER A 35 -10.15 1.33 4.45
C SER A 35 -9.06 0.86 3.47
N TYR A 36 -8.49 -0.33 3.67
CA TYR A 36 -7.34 -0.88 2.95
C TYR A 36 -6.03 -0.10 3.19
N ALA A 37 -5.79 0.32 4.44
CA ALA A 37 -4.64 1.15 4.85
C ALA A 37 -4.65 2.57 4.27
N CYS A 38 -5.82 3.11 3.90
CA CYS A 38 -5.95 4.49 3.40
C CYS A 38 -6.04 5.55 4.49
N ALA A 39 -6.27 5.18 5.75
CA ALA A 39 -6.38 6.09 6.89
C ALA A 39 -5.28 5.80 7.94
N PRO A 40 -3.99 6.05 7.64
CA PRO A 40 -2.91 5.73 8.57
C PRO A 40 -2.96 6.59 9.83
N ALA A 41 -3.31 7.87 9.73
CA ALA A 41 -3.46 8.79 10.86
C ALA A 41 -4.79 8.64 11.61
N GLY A 42 -5.60 7.63 11.27
CA GLY A 42 -6.96 7.50 11.75
C GLY A 42 -7.98 8.28 10.92
N HIS A 43 -9.26 8.03 11.21
CA HIS A 43 -10.36 8.73 10.54
C HIS A 43 -10.47 10.16 11.04
N CYS A 44 -10.57 11.10 10.11
CA CYS A 44 -10.81 12.53 10.40
C CYS A 44 -9.78 13.15 11.36
N HIS A 45 -8.49 12.79 11.22
CA HIS A 45 -7.43 13.42 12.04
C HIS A 45 -7.53 14.94 11.96
N PRO A 46 -7.53 15.68 13.10
CA PRO A 46 -7.78 17.13 13.13
C PRO A 46 -6.86 17.93 12.21
N ASP A 47 -5.56 17.63 12.21
CA ASP A 47 -4.57 18.36 11.42
C ASP A 47 -4.74 18.10 9.92
N VAL A 48 -5.06 16.88 9.53
CA VAL A 48 -5.36 16.55 8.12
C VAL A 48 -6.64 17.24 7.67
N VAL A 49 -7.69 17.24 8.50
CA VAL A 49 -8.96 17.93 8.20
C VAL A 49 -8.75 19.43 8.09
N SER A 50 -7.99 20.05 9.00
CA SER A 50 -7.66 21.49 8.96
C SER A 50 -6.91 21.86 7.68
N ALA A 51 -5.85 21.14 7.34
CA ALA A 51 -5.07 21.39 6.13
C ALA A 51 -5.92 21.28 4.85
N VAL A 52 -6.82 20.28 4.78
CA VAL A 52 -7.77 20.12 3.68
C VAL A 52 -8.74 21.30 3.58
N GLN A 53 -9.31 21.73 4.70
CA GLN A 53 -10.27 22.84 4.75
C GLN A 53 -9.62 24.18 4.35
N GLU A 54 -8.43 24.47 4.87
CA GLU A 54 -7.68 25.67 4.54
C GLU A 54 -7.32 25.71 3.06
N GLN A 55 -6.73 24.64 2.54
CA GLN A 55 -6.37 24.54 1.13
C GLN A 55 -7.60 24.62 0.21
N ALA A 56 -8.71 23.99 0.60
CA ALA A 56 -9.96 24.03 -0.18
C ALA A 56 -10.57 25.44 -0.23
N ALA A 57 -10.39 26.24 0.83
CA ALA A 57 -10.81 27.65 0.87
C ALA A 57 -9.95 28.53 -0.04
N ASP A 58 -8.65 28.23 -0.16
CA ASP A 58 -7.71 29.02 -0.94
C ASP A 58 -7.72 28.64 -2.43
N LEU A 59 -7.54 27.36 -2.74
CA LEU A 59 -7.46 26.87 -4.11
C LEU A 59 -7.82 25.39 -4.21
N LEU A 60 -8.96 25.06 -4.79
CA LEU A 60 -9.41 23.68 -5.01
C LEU A 60 -8.55 22.96 -6.04
N PHE A 61 -8.29 23.61 -7.19
CA PHE A 61 -7.56 22.98 -8.28
C PHE A 61 -6.91 23.98 -9.23
N VAL A 62 -5.72 23.62 -9.67
CA VAL A 62 -5.05 24.17 -10.85
C VAL A 62 -4.22 23.09 -11.51
N GLN A 63 -4.17 23.07 -12.83
CA GLN A 63 -3.43 22.06 -13.62
C GLN A 63 -1.93 22.00 -13.25
N GLY A 64 -1.30 20.83 -13.45
CA GLY A 64 0.09 20.55 -13.05
C GLY A 64 1.16 21.47 -13.62
N SER A 65 0.90 22.12 -14.78
CA SER A 65 1.84 23.09 -15.40
C SER A 65 1.99 24.41 -14.63
N TYR A 66 1.09 24.72 -13.70
CA TYR A 66 1.25 25.85 -12.80
C TYR A 66 1.76 25.36 -11.43
N PRO A 67 2.97 25.73 -11.02
CA PRO A 67 3.45 25.36 -9.68
C PRO A 67 2.56 26.00 -8.61
N THR A 68 2.33 25.27 -7.51
CA THR A 68 1.67 25.78 -6.31
C THR A 68 2.56 25.52 -5.10
N PRO A 69 2.54 26.39 -4.07
CA PRO A 69 3.37 26.19 -2.87
C PRO A 69 3.16 24.81 -2.24
N THR A 70 1.92 24.38 -2.09
CA THR A 70 1.57 23.07 -1.50
C THR A 70 2.10 21.89 -2.31
N ARG A 71 1.97 21.93 -3.65
CA ARG A 71 2.52 20.87 -4.51
C ARG A 71 4.05 20.86 -4.48
N THR A 72 4.70 22.02 -4.52
CA THR A 72 6.16 22.11 -4.45
C THR A 72 6.67 21.55 -3.12
N ALA A 73 6.04 21.93 -2.00
CA ALA A 73 6.39 21.40 -0.69
C ALA A 73 6.25 19.87 -0.62
N LEU A 74 5.21 19.30 -1.23
CA LEU A 74 5.06 17.84 -1.27
C LEU A 74 6.12 17.15 -2.14
N TYR A 75 6.50 17.74 -3.29
CA TYR A 75 7.63 17.23 -4.08
C TYR A 75 8.93 17.22 -3.26
N ASP A 76 9.25 18.33 -2.61
CA ASP A 76 10.47 18.45 -1.79
C ASP A 76 10.43 17.45 -0.61
N ARG A 77 9.28 17.32 0.05
CA ARG A 77 9.09 16.39 1.17
C ARG A 77 9.28 14.93 0.75
N LEU A 78 8.61 14.49 -0.32
CA LEU A 78 8.72 13.12 -0.80
C LEU A 78 10.12 12.81 -1.37
N ALA A 79 10.75 13.76 -2.07
CA ALA A 79 12.12 13.63 -2.53
C ALA A 79 13.11 13.44 -1.37
N GLY A 80 12.89 14.16 -0.25
CA GLY A 80 13.70 14.01 0.95
C GLY A 80 13.46 12.72 1.75
N LEU A 81 12.34 12.05 1.51
CA LEU A 81 11.96 10.79 2.17
C LEU A 81 12.19 9.55 1.28
N GLY A 82 12.53 9.74 0.00
CA GLY A 82 12.78 8.65 -0.93
C GLY A 82 13.97 7.77 -0.49
N PRO A 83 13.87 6.44 -0.56
CA PRO A 83 14.98 5.55 -0.21
C PRO A 83 16.08 5.63 -1.29
N GLY A 84 17.35 5.56 -0.87
CA GLY A 84 18.50 5.64 -1.79
C GLY A 84 18.45 6.88 -2.67
N ASP A 85 18.54 6.69 -3.99
CA ASP A 85 18.54 7.78 -4.99
C ASP A 85 17.13 8.14 -5.51
N CYS A 86 16.05 7.61 -4.92
CA CYS A 86 14.66 7.85 -5.35
C CYS A 86 14.16 9.26 -5.00
N SER A 87 14.79 10.29 -5.55
CA SER A 87 14.51 11.71 -5.25
C SER A 87 13.67 12.44 -6.31
N ASN A 88 13.38 11.79 -7.46
CA ASN A 88 12.57 12.38 -8.51
C ASN A 88 11.12 11.92 -8.40
N VAL A 89 10.22 12.84 -8.12
CA VAL A 89 8.83 12.54 -7.76
C VAL A 89 7.87 12.89 -8.88
N TRP A 90 7.02 11.93 -9.27
CA TRP A 90 5.83 12.17 -10.09
C TRP A 90 4.58 11.88 -9.28
N LEU A 91 3.67 12.86 -9.15
CA LEU A 91 2.41 12.71 -8.43
C LEU A 91 1.30 12.16 -9.32
N CYS A 92 0.40 11.37 -8.75
CA CYS A 92 -0.77 10.79 -9.41
C CYS A 92 -1.97 10.73 -8.45
N ASN A 93 -3.05 10.00 -8.81
CA ASN A 93 -4.28 10.00 -8.02
C ASN A 93 -4.58 8.63 -7.38
N SER A 94 -3.79 7.63 -7.66
CA SER A 94 -4.03 6.27 -7.17
C SER A 94 -2.78 5.38 -7.29
N GLY A 95 -2.75 4.28 -6.54
CA GLY A 95 -1.66 3.31 -6.62
C GLY A 95 -1.54 2.63 -7.99
N THR A 96 -2.66 2.38 -8.68
CA THR A 96 -2.58 1.83 -10.04
C THR A 96 -1.93 2.81 -11.02
N GLU A 97 -2.20 4.13 -10.92
CA GLU A 97 -1.51 5.16 -11.71
C GLU A 97 -0.03 5.25 -11.35
N ALA A 98 0.34 5.13 -10.08
CA ALA A 98 1.74 5.10 -9.64
C ALA A 98 2.49 3.91 -10.27
N ASN A 99 1.92 2.71 -10.22
CA ASN A 99 2.51 1.52 -10.84
C ASN A 99 2.54 1.60 -12.38
N GLU A 100 1.53 2.18 -13.03
CA GLU A 100 1.57 2.45 -14.49
C GLU A 100 2.73 3.38 -14.85
N ALA A 101 2.94 4.44 -14.06
CA ALA A 101 4.06 5.36 -14.27
C ALA A 101 5.40 4.65 -14.08
N ALA A 102 5.57 3.90 -12.99
CA ALA A 102 6.78 3.11 -12.73
C ALA A 102 7.13 2.18 -13.90
N LEU A 103 6.14 1.40 -14.38
CA LEU A 103 6.33 0.50 -15.51
C LEU A 103 6.66 1.25 -16.82
N LYS A 104 6.03 2.42 -17.06
CA LYS A 104 6.31 3.23 -18.24
C LYS A 104 7.69 3.84 -18.18
N PHE A 105 8.10 4.38 -17.06
CA PHE A 105 9.40 5.01 -16.87
C PHE A 105 10.52 3.98 -16.99
N ALA A 106 10.40 2.84 -16.33
CA ALA A 106 11.37 1.75 -16.43
C ALA A 106 11.52 1.24 -17.87
N ARG A 107 10.41 1.03 -18.61
CA ARG A 107 10.45 0.63 -20.02
C ARG A 107 11.09 1.68 -20.90
N HIS A 108 10.83 2.95 -20.66
CA HIS A 108 11.40 4.03 -21.46
C HIS A 108 12.91 4.15 -21.21
N ALA A 109 13.32 4.17 -19.93
CA ALA A 109 14.73 4.31 -19.55
C ALA A 109 15.60 3.11 -19.99
N THR A 110 15.07 1.89 -19.94
CA THR A 110 15.79 0.69 -20.37
C THR A 110 15.68 0.39 -21.85
N GLY A 111 14.68 0.94 -22.54
CA GLY A 111 14.34 0.57 -23.93
C GLY A 111 13.79 -0.86 -24.08
N ARG A 112 13.34 -1.50 -23.00
CA ARG A 112 12.91 -2.89 -22.92
C ARG A 112 11.42 -2.99 -22.56
N GLU A 113 10.81 -4.19 -22.70
CA GLU A 113 9.37 -4.35 -22.48
C GLU A 113 9.00 -5.37 -21.40
N LYS A 114 9.83 -6.40 -21.18
CA LYS A 114 9.55 -7.49 -20.24
C LYS A 114 9.50 -6.98 -18.80
N VAL A 115 8.54 -7.48 -18.03
CA VAL A 115 8.44 -7.23 -16.60
C VAL A 115 8.44 -8.56 -15.86
N VAL A 116 9.21 -8.68 -14.80
CA VAL A 116 9.15 -9.81 -13.87
C VAL A 116 8.36 -9.38 -12.65
N ALA A 117 7.36 -10.18 -12.27
CA ALA A 117 6.53 -9.95 -11.09
C ALA A 117 6.34 -11.26 -10.31
N ALA A 118 5.87 -11.17 -9.07
CA ALA A 118 5.68 -12.35 -8.26
C ALA A 118 4.25 -12.92 -8.36
N LYS A 119 4.11 -14.26 -8.29
CA LYS A 119 2.82 -14.88 -8.08
C LYS A 119 2.17 -14.36 -6.81
N ARG A 120 0.84 -14.25 -6.78
CA ARG A 120 0.00 -13.64 -5.75
C ARG A 120 0.09 -12.11 -5.64
N ALA A 121 0.94 -11.42 -6.41
CA ALA A 121 1.04 -9.97 -6.39
C ALA A 121 -0.27 -9.27 -6.81
N PHE A 122 -0.43 -8.05 -6.29
CA PHE A 122 -1.51 -7.15 -6.68
C PHE A 122 -0.98 -5.73 -6.84
N HIS A 123 -0.87 -5.27 -8.09
CA HIS A 123 -0.32 -3.95 -8.44
C HIS A 123 -1.34 -2.96 -9.01
N GLY A 124 -2.59 -3.38 -9.17
CA GLY A 124 -3.66 -2.52 -9.68
C GLY A 124 -4.56 -3.19 -10.70
N ARG A 125 -5.44 -2.39 -11.31
CA ARG A 125 -6.47 -2.86 -12.24
C ARG A 125 -6.55 -2.08 -13.56
N THR A 126 -5.65 -1.15 -13.80
CA THR A 126 -5.42 -0.56 -15.13
C THR A 126 -4.51 -1.46 -15.96
N VAL A 127 -4.46 -1.28 -17.28
CA VAL A 127 -3.96 -2.31 -18.21
C VAL A 127 -2.56 -2.81 -17.89
N GLY A 128 -1.58 -1.93 -17.64
CA GLY A 128 -0.20 -2.34 -17.34
C GLY A 128 -0.06 -2.95 -15.95
N SER A 129 -0.61 -2.31 -14.92
CA SER A 129 -0.58 -2.82 -13.55
C SER A 129 -1.45 -4.07 -13.38
N LEU A 130 -2.53 -4.21 -14.18
CA LEU A 130 -3.35 -5.41 -14.22
C LEU A 130 -2.57 -6.58 -14.84
N ALA A 131 -1.75 -6.34 -15.86
CA ALA A 131 -0.86 -7.36 -16.43
C ALA A 131 0.06 -7.94 -15.36
N ALA A 132 0.63 -7.10 -14.48
CA ALA A 132 1.49 -7.50 -13.36
C ALA A 132 0.72 -8.01 -12.10
N THR A 133 -0.60 -7.89 -12.05
CA THR A 133 -1.43 -8.48 -10.99
C THR A 133 -1.67 -9.95 -11.25
N TRP A 134 -1.38 -10.83 -10.28
CA TRP A 134 -1.39 -12.29 -10.48
C TRP A 134 -2.76 -12.90 -10.76
N LYS A 135 -3.80 -12.53 -9.99
CA LYS A 135 -5.09 -13.23 -10.01
C LYS A 135 -5.79 -13.12 -11.37
N GLN A 136 -5.87 -14.25 -12.10
CA GLN A 136 -6.50 -14.34 -13.43
C GLN A 136 -7.93 -13.80 -13.46
N LYS A 137 -8.72 -14.02 -12.41
CA LYS A 137 -10.10 -13.49 -12.32
C LYS A 137 -10.25 -11.99 -12.52
N TYR A 138 -9.18 -11.21 -12.29
CA TYR A 138 -9.17 -9.77 -12.52
C TYR A 138 -8.87 -9.40 -13.97
N LYS A 139 -8.25 -10.34 -14.71
CA LYS A 139 -7.88 -10.19 -16.12
C LYS A 139 -8.96 -10.72 -17.08
N ASP A 140 -9.84 -11.60 -16.59
CA ASP A 140 -10.87 -12.25 -17.40
C ASP A 140 -11.76 -11.23 -18.11
N GLY A 141 -11.78 -11.28 -19.44
CA GLY A 141 -12.56 -10.37 -20.28
C GLY A 141 -11.88 -9.04 -20.61
N PHE A 142 -10.66 -8.79 -20.12
CA PHE A 142 -9.88 -7.60 -20.46
C PHE A 142 -8.64 -7.97 -21.28
N ALA A 143 -8.34 -7.17 -22.30
CA ALA A 143 -7.08 -7.29 -23.03
C ALA A 143 -5.95 -6.66 -22.19
N VAL A 144 -5.01 -7.49 -21.73
CA VAL A 144 -3.82 -7.05 -21.00
C VAL A 144 -2.57 -7.49 -21.77
N PRO A 145 -1.44 -6.75 -21.67
CA PRO A 145 -0.16 -7.19 -22.24
C PRO A 145 0.27 -8.56 -21.70
N ASP A 146 0.94 -9.34 -22.54
CA ASP A 146 1.47 -10.68 -22.21
C ASP A 146 2.98 -10.66 -21.90
N ASN A 147 3.55 -9.49 -21.69
CA ASN A 147 4.98 -9.26 -21.43
C ASN A 147 5.34 -9.28 -19.92
N VAL A 148 4.56 -9.94 -19.09
CA VAL A 148 4.85 -10.13 -17.66
C VAL A 148 5.12 -11.60 -17.38
N GLU A 149 6.32 -11.88 -16.88
CA GLU A 149 6.70 -13.20 -16.37
C GLU A 149 6.49 -13.25 -14.85
N PHE A 150 5.87 -14.35 -14.36
CA PHE A 150 5.57 -14.53 -12.94
C PHE A 150 6.42 -15.63 -12.33
N VAL A 151 7.18 -15.29 -11.29
CA VAL A 151 7.96 -16.20 -10.46
C VAL A 151 7.28 -16.48 -9.13
N ASP A 152 7.64 -17.56 -8.45
CA ASP A 152 7.17 -17.81 -7.09
C ASP A 152 7.79 -16.79 -6.13
N TYR A 153 6.94 -16.14 -5.31
CA TYR A 153 7.39 -15.15 -4.33
C TYR A 153 8.25 -15.82 -3.27
N GLY A 154 9.48 -15.33 -3.11
CA GLY A 154 10.46 -15.88 -2.20
C GLY A 154 11.43 -16.89 -2.81
N ASP A 155 11.26 -17.23 -4.08
CA ASP A 155 12.21 -18.08 -4.84
C ASP A 155 13.23 -17.19 -5.54
N ALA A 156 14.37 -16.98 -4.89
CA ALA A 156 15.45 -16.12 -5.37
C ALA A 156 16.09 -16.65 -6.67
N ASP A 157 16.27 -17.97 -6.76
CA ASP A 157 16.86 -18.61 -7.93
C ASP A 157 15.94 -18.45 -9.16
N ALA A 158 14.64 -18.73 -9.00
CA ALA A 158 13.67 -18.54 -10.07
C ALA A 158 13.54 -17.07 -10.49
N LEU A 159 13.70 -16.12 -9.55
CA LEU A 159 13.70 -14.69 -9.88
C LEU A 159 14.94 -14.33 -10.69
N ALA A 160 16.14 -14.73 -10.25
CA ALA A 160 17.38 -14.45 -10.95
C ALA A 160 17.39 -15.06 -12.37
N ASP A 161 16.89 -16.30 -12.53
CA ASP A 161 16.78 -16.96 -13.83
C ASP A 161 15.78 -16.26 -14.78
N ALA A 162 14.75 -15.58 -14.22
CA ALA A 162 13.74 -14.88 -15.01
C ALA A 162 14.18 -13.46 -15.43
N VAL A 163 15.15 -12.85 -14.76
CA VAL A 163 15.65 -11.50 -15.09
C VAL A 163 16.79 -11.61 -16.12
N ASP A 164 16.60 -10.99 -17.29
CA ASP A 164 17.51 -11.07 -18.43
C ASP A 164 17.67 -9.72 -19.12
N ASP A 165 18.44 -9.69 -20.22
CA ASP A 165 18.72 -8.48 -21.00
C ASP A 165 17.47 -7.86 -21.67
N ASP A 166 16.34 -8.57 -21.73
CA ASP A 166 15.06 -8.05 -22.25
C ASP A 166 14.17 -7.50 -21.11
N THR A 167 14.57 -7.67 -19.86
CA THR A 167 13.81 -7.25 -18.68
C THR A 167 13.92 -5.74 -18.46
N ALA A 168 12.78 -5.04 -18.50
CA ALA A 168 12.66 -3.62 -18.20
C ALA A 168 12.60 -3.37 -16.70
N ALA A 169 11.82 -4.19 -15.99
CA ALA A 169 11.59 -4.00 -14.56
C ALA A 169 11.32 -5.32 -13.83
N VAL A 170 11.74 -5.37 -12.57
CA VAL A 170 11.27 -6.32 -11.56
C VAL A 170 10.35 -5.56 -10.61
N LEU A 171 9.05 -5.92 -10.57
CA LEU A 171 8.04 -5.25 -9.76
C LEU A 171 7.61 -6.15 -8.60
N LEU A 172 7.91 -5.74 -7.38
CA LEU A 172 7.65 -6.52 -6.16
C LEU A 172 6.98 -5.68 -5.06
N GLU A 173 6.11 -6.31 -4.29
CA GLU A 173 5.70 -5.82 -2.97
C GLU A 173 6.71 -6.33 -1.94
N PRO A 174 7.28 -5.52 -1.04
CA PRO A 174 8.12 -6.03 0.06
C PRO A 174 7.38 -7.00 0.98
N ILE A 175 6.07 -6.78 1.16
CA ILE A 175 5.12 -7.71 1.77
C ILE A 175 3.88 -7.77 0.88
N GLN A 176 3.54 -8.95 0.39
CA GLN A 176 2.35 -9.14 -0.43
C GLN A 176 1.06 -8.99 0.38
N GLY A 177 0.39 -7.85 0.25
CA GLY A 177 -0.81 -7.56 1.03
C GLY A 177 -2.03 -8.40 0.62
N GLU A 178 -2.47 -8.26 -0.63
CA GLU A 178 -3.64 -8.97 -1.19
C GLU A 178 -3.40 -10.46 -1.42
N GLY A 179 -2.14 -10.85 -1.49
CA GLY A 179 -1.69 -12.23 -1.70
C GLY A 179 -1.83 -13.13 -0.48
N GLY A 180 -2.03 -12.55 0.72
CA GLY A 180 -2.16 -13.31 1.97
C GLY A 180 -1.21 -12.86 3.09
N VAL A 181 -0.72 -11.63 3.04
CA VAL A 181 0.26 -11.05 3.96
C VAL A 181 1.52 -11.93 4.04
N HIS A 182 2.24 -12.00 2.93
CA HIS A 182 3.49 -12.75 2.86
C HIS A 182 4.67 -11.77 2.81
N ALA A 183 5.48 -11.76 3.85
CA ALA A 183 6.75 -11.05 3.86
C ALA A 183 7.77 -11.75 2.96
N ALA A 184 8.64 -11.00 2.32
CA ALA A 184 9.76 -11.56 1.56
C ALA A 184 10.69 -12.33 2.51
N PRO A 185 11.05 -13.59 2.18
CA PRO A 185 12.02 -14.30 2.98
C PRO A 185 13.40 -13.64 2.87
N GLY A 186 14.24 -13.86 3.89
CA GLY A 186 15.56 -13.25 3.93
C GLY A 186 16.39 -13.52 2.66
N GLY A 187 16.99 -12.46 2.11
CA GLY A 187 17.81 -12.52 0.89
C GLY A 187 17.04 -12.43 -0.43
N TYR A 188 15.71 -12.53 -0.45
CA TYR A 188 14.93 -12.51 -1.70
C TYR A 188 14.97 -11.14 -2.39
N LEU A 189 14.76 -10.05 -1.64
CA LEU A 189 14.80 -8.70 -2.20
C LEU A 189 16.23 -8.27 -2.57
N GLN A 190 17.24 -8.76 -1.84
CA GLN A 190 18.65 -8.60 -2.20
C GLN A 190 18.97 -9.29 -3.53
N ALA A 191 18.50 -10.53 -3.71
CA ALA A 191 18.68 -11.24 -4.98
C ALA A 191 17.99 -10.51 -6.15
N ALA A 192 16.83 -9.89 -5.90
CA ALA A 192 16.17 -9.05 -6.91
C ALA A 192 17.02 -7.83 -7.28
N ARG A 193 17.66 -7.18 -6.29
CA ARG A 193 18.58 -6.05 -6.53
C ARG A 193 19.79 -6.51 -7.35
N GLU A 194 20.42 -7.59 -6.94
CA GLU A 194 21.60 -8.15 -7.64
C GLU A 194 21.28 -8.50 -9.09
N ALA A 195 20.15 -9.19 -9.35
CA ALA A 195 19.72 -9.54 -10.71
C ALA A 195 19.43 -8.29 -11.57
N CYS A 196 18.85 -7.23 -11.00
CA CYS A 196 18.63 -5.97 -11.66
C CYS A 196 19.96 -5.25 -11.97
N ASP A 197 20.91 -5.23 -11.04
CA ASP A 197 22.23 -4.62 -11.22
C ASP A 197 23.03 -5.30 -12.34
N GLU A 198 22.97 -6.64 -12.41
CA GLU A 198 23.69 -7.43 -13.42
C GLU A 198 23.13 -7.20 -14.83
N THR A 199 21.82 -7.00 -14.96
CA THR A 199 21.15 -6.87 -16.26
C THR A 199 20.85 -5.42 -16.68
N GLY A 200 20.88 -4.48 -15.71
CA GLY A 200 20.41 -3.11 -15.91
C GLY A 200 18.89 -2.98 -16.01
N ALA A 201 18.13 -3.92 -15.44
CA ALA A 201 16.70 -3.80 -15.23
C ALA A 201 16.40 -2.88 -14.05
N ALA A 202 15.23 -2.23 -14.04
CA ALA A 202 14.82 -1.40 -12.90
C ALA A 202 14.20 -2.26 -11.79
N LEU A 203 14.68 -2.11 -10.56
CA LEU A 203 13.99 -2.65 -9.37
C LEU A 203 12.91 -1.68 -8.91
N VAL A 204 11.66 -2.13 -8.94
CA VAL A 204 10.49 -1.36 -8.54
C VAL A 204 9.88 -1.97 -7.28
N PHE A 205 9.82 -1.20 -6.19
CA PHE A 205 9.06 -1.60 -5.01
C PHE A 205 7.70 -0.92 -4.96
N ASP A 206 6.66 -1.75 -4.93
CA ASP A 206 5.29 -1.34 -4.68
C ASP A 206 5.06 -1.24 -3.17
N GLU A 207 5.26 -0.04 -2.64
CA GLU A 207 5.06 0.31 -1.22
C GLU A 207 3.67 0.94 -0.96
N ILE A 208 2.73 0.74 -1.87
CA ILE A 208 1.37 1.31 -1.77
C ILE A 208 0.65 0.82 -0.51
N GLN A 209 0.95 -0.39 -0.04
CA GLN A 209 0.34 -0.94 1.18
C GLN A 209 1.32 -1.06 2.34
N THR A 210 2.61 -1.14 2.09
CA THR A 210 3.65 -1.39 3.08
C THR A 210 4.31 -0.11 3.60
N GLY A 211 4.31 0.96 2.81
CA GLY A 211 4.96 2.22 3.15
C GLY A 211 4.22 3.06 4.21
N LEU A 212 4.79 4.21 4.47
CA LEU A 212 4.26 5.23 5.38
C LEU A 212 4.12 4.75 6.84
N GLY A 213 5.14 4.04 7.33
CA GLY A 213 5.20 3.61 8.73
C GLY A 213 4.50 2.29 9.01
N ARG A 214 3.77 1.71 8.05
CA ARG A 214 2.91 0.53 8.24
C ARG A 214 3.63 -0.68 8.82
N THR A 215 4.87 -0.90 8.43
CA THR A 215 5.67 -2.08 8.80
C THR A 215 6.65 -1.84 9.95
N GLY A 216 6.67 -0.61 10.50
CA GLY A 216 7.59 -0.20 11.55
C GLY A 216 8.69 0.76 11.07
N ASP A 217 9.01 0.74 9.78
CA ASP A 217 9.88 1.71 9.11
C ASP A 217 9.04 2.59 8.19
N LEU A 218 9.55 3.77 7.77
CA LEU A 218 8.81 4.63 6.83
C LEU A 218 8.51 3.90 5.52
N TRP A 219 9.50 3.22 4.98
CA TRP A 219 9.39 2.30 3.84
C TRP A 219 9.81 0.89 4.27
N ALA A 220 9.04 -0.13 3.90
CA ALA A 220 9.36 -1.50 4.26
C ALA A 220 10.71 -1.98 3.70
N CYS A 221 11.16 -1.41 2.60
CA CYS A 221 12.47 -1.72 2.01
C CYS A 221 13.65 -1.26 2.89
N GLU A 222 13.47 -0.25 3.75
CA GLU A 222 14.50 0.20 4.70
C GLU A 222 14.81 -0.89 5.72
N GLY A 223 13.77 -1.55 6.27
CA GLY A 223 13.93 -2.64 7.24
C GLY A 223 14.69 -3.87 6.70
N VAL A 224 14.76 -4.02 5.38
CA VAL A 224 15.53 -5.11 4.72
C VAL A 224 16.83 -4.62 4.09
N GLY A 225 17.10 -3.32 4.10
CA GLY A 225 18.33 -2.71 3.60
C GLY A 225 18.52 -2.85 2.08
N VAL A 226 17.44 -2.76 1.30
CA VAL A 226 17.48 -2.83 -0.16
C VAL A 226 16.88 -1.56 -0.76
N GLU A 227 17.65 -0.86 -1.57
CA GLU A 227 17.24 0.36 -2.24
C GLU A 227 16.70 0.04 -3.65
N PRO A 228 15.47 0.48 -4.00
CA PRO A 228 14.92 0.33 -5.34
C PRO A 228 15.39 1.46 -6.26
N ASP A 229 15.23 1.26 -7.57
CA ASP A 229 15.33 2.34 -8.57
C ASP A 229 14.04 3.14 -8.68
N VAL A 230 12.92 2.51 -8.34
CA VAL A 230 11.60 3.14 -8.33
C VAL A 230 10.79 2.64 -7.12
N LEU A 231 10.19 3.58 -6.41
CA LEU A 231 9.25 3.30 -5.32
C LEU A 231 7.87 3.88 -5.66
N THR A 232 6.81 3.12 -5.44
CA THR A 232 5.43 3.61 -5.61
C THR A 232 4.69 3.67 -4.28
N VAL A 233 3.96 4.77 -4.06
CA VAL A 233 3.18 5.02 -2.86
C VAL A 233 1.81 5.59 -3.20
N ALA A 234 0.79 5.27 -2.41
CA ALA A 234 -0.56 5.82 -2.49
C ALA A 234 -1.33 5.53 -1.19
N LYS A 235 -2.61 5.11 -1.27
CA LYS A 235 -3.44 4.73 -0.10
C LYS A 235 -3.31 5.71 1.06
N GLY A 236 -2.45 5.36 2.04
CA GLY A 236 -2.20 6.17 3.23
C GLY A 236 -1.68 7.57 2.98
N LEU A 237 -1.07 7.85 1.83
CA LEU A 237 -0.44 9.14 1.56
C LEU A 237 -1.38 10.34 1.75
N GLY A 238 -2.66 10.19 1.41
CA GLY A 238 -3.63 11.29 1.49
C GLY A 238 -4.70 11.12 2.58
N SER A 239 -4.53 10.18 3.52
CA SER A 239 -5.50 9.88 4.59
C SER A 239 -6.95 9.80 4.10
N GLY A 240 -7.16 9.10 2.95
CA GLY A 240 -8.46 8.91 2.33
C GLY A 240 -8.71 9.77 1.09
N LEU A 241 -7.92 10.81 0.83
CA LEU A 241 -7.98 11.55 -0.43
C LEU A 241 -7.19 10.86 -1.55
N PRO A 242 -7.66 10.94 -2.81
CA PRO A 242 -7.02 10.28 -3.94
C PRO A 242 -5.70 10.96 -4.31
N ILE A 243 -4.59 10.37 -3.90
CA ILE A 243 -3.24 10.76 -4.26
C ILE A 243 -2.33 9.53 -4.25
N GLY A 244 -1.30 9.57 -5.06
CA GLY A 244 -0.18 8.63 -5.09
C GLY A 244 1.04 9.29 -5.67
N ALA A 245 2.17 8.62 -5.57
CA ALA A 245 3.42 9.08 -6.16
C ALA A 245 4.27 7.91 -6.66
N THR A 246 5.11 8.22 -7.64
CA THR A 246 6.22 7.38 -8.10
C THR A 246 7.49 8.16 -7.85
N LEU A 247 8.39 7.60 -7.05
CA LEU A 247 9.69 8.16 -6.73
C LEU A 247 10.74 7.39 -7.52
N CYS A 248 11.60 8.08 -8.24
CA CYS A 248 12.56 7.46 -9.17
C CYS A 248 13.99 7.91 -8.89
N ALA A 249 14.93 7.03 -9.11
CA ALA A 249 16.34 7.36 -9.23
C ALA A 249 16.59 8.24 -10.46
N ASP A 250 17.71 8.99 -10.47
CA ASP A 250 18.06 9.93 -11.53
C ASP A 250 18.06 9.29 -12.93
N TRP A 251 18.65 8.10 -13.06
CA TRP A 251 18.77 7.43 -14.37
C TRP A 251 17.41 7.02 -14.97
N ILE A 252 16.39 6.78 -14.14
CA ILE A 252 15.01 6.55 -14.59
C ILE A 252 14.34 7.88 -14.97
N ALA A 253 14.55 8.92 -14.17
CA ALA A 253 13.88 10.21 -14.35
C ALA A 253 14.42 10.98 -15.57
N GLU A 254 15.71 10.89 -15.85
CA GLU A 254 16.35 11.54 -17.00
C GLU A 254 15.77 11.08 -18.34
N ASP A 255 15.30 9.83 -18.42
CA ASP A 255 14.71 9.25 -19.64
C ASP A 255 13.29 8.67 -19.35
N ALA A 256 12.48 9.40 -18.59
CA ALA A 256 11.12 8.95 -18.24
C ALA A 256 10.10 9.07 -19.38
N GLY A 257 10.43 9.78 -20.47
CA GLY A 257 9.56 10.01 -21.62
C GLY A 257 8.37 10.92 -21.33
N ASN A 258 7.29 10.78 -22.11
CA ASN A 258 6.09 11.59 -21.96
C ASN A 258 5.04 10.86 -21.11
N HIS A 259 4.72 11.43 -19.96
CA HIS A 259 3.63 10.98 -19.09
C HIS A 259 2.90 12.17 -18.48
N GLY A 260 1.62 11.99 -18.11
CA GLY A 260 0.85 13.07 -17.55
C GLY A 260 -0.54 12.64 -17.12
N SER A 261 -1.15 13.44 -16.25
CA SER A 261 -2.52 13.29 -15.76
C SER A 261 -3.08 14.66 -15.44
N THR A 262 -4.37 14.87 -15.72
CA THR A 262 -5.02 16.18 -15.48
C THR A 262 -5.08 16.55 -14.02
N PHE A 263 -5.38 15.61 -13.14
CA PHE A 263 -5.62 15.85 -11.71
C PHE A 263 -4.42 15.57 -10.82
N SER A 264 -3.30 15.10 -11.38
CA SER A 264 -2.09 14.79 -10.62
C SER A 264 -1.60 15.97 -9.80
N GLY A 265 -1.33 15.74 -8.53
CA GLY A 265 -0.84 16.76 -7.61
C GLY A 265 -1.83 17.92 -7.41
N GLY A 266 -3.13 17.64 -7.34
CA GLY A 266 -4.12 18.64 -6.97
C GLY A 266 -3.81 19.25 -5.60
N PRO A 267 -4.01 20.57 -5.40
CA PRO A 267 -3.61 21.24 -4.16
C PRO A 267 -4.20 20.61 -2.90
N VAL A 268 -5.50 20.26 -2.91
CA VAL A 268 -6.19 19.70 -1.73
C VAL A 268 -5.64 18.32 -1.34
N PRO A 269 -5.49 17.33 -2.24
CA PRO A 269 -4.81 16.08 -1.91
C PRO A 269 -3.34 16.28 -1.48
N CYS A 270 -2.63 17.25 -2.04
CA CYS A 270 -1.26 17.57 -1.62
C CYS A 270 -1.20 18.09 -0.18
N ALA A 271 -2.15 18.94 0.22
CA ALA A 271 -2.24 19.45 1.60
C ALA A 271 -2.54 18.30 2.58
N ALA A 272 -3.45 17.39 2.22
CA ALA A 272 -3.72 16.21 3.02
C ALA A 272 -2.47 15.33 3.16
N ALA A 273 -1.73 15.11 2.06
CA ALA A 273 -0.52 14.30 2.07
C ALA A 273 0.58 14.90 2.97
N LEU A 274 0.82 16.20 2.89
CA LEU A 274 1.76 16.89 3.76
C LEU A 274 1.37 16.70 5.24
N ALA A 275 0.13 17.03 5.60
CA ALA A 275 -0.35 16.87 6.97
C ALA A 275 -0.30 15.40 7.45
N THR A 276 -0.57 14.45 6.55
CA THR A 276 -0.45 13.02 6.88
C THR A 276 0.99 12.62 7.19
N LEU A 277 1.96 13.10 6.40
CA LEU A 277 3.37 12.84 6.64
C LEU A 277 3.86 13.47 7.95
N ASP A 278 3.39 14.68 8.24
CA ASP A 278 3.71 15.37 9.50
C ASP A 278 3.14 14.60 10.70
N VAL A 279 1.88 14.15 10.66
CA VAL A 279 1.28 13.32 11.72
C VAL A 279 2.03 12.01 11.92
N ILE A 280 2.44 11.33 10.83
CA ILE A 280 3.20 10.07 10.94
C ILE A 280 4.53 10.31 11.65
N GLU A 281 5.20 11.42 11.38
CA GLU A 281 6.49 11.78 12.00
C GLU A 281 6.30 12.29 13.43
N ASP A 282 5.45 13.29 13.64
CA ASP A 282 5.28 13.97 14.94
C ASP A 282 4.70 13.05 16.03
N GLU A 283 3.83 12.12 15.65
CA GLU A 283 3.23 11.14 16.57
C GLU A 283 3.99 9.80 16.59
N GLU A 284 5.17 9.73 15.95
CA GLU A 284 6.03 8.53 15.90
C GLU A 284 5.27 7.25 15.48
N LEU A 285 4.33 7.38 14.51
CA LEU A 285 3.39 6.31 14.16
C LEU A 285 4.08 5.06 13.59
N ALA A 286 5.25 5.17 12.99
CA ALA A 286 6.03 4.02 12.57
C ALA A 286 6.54 3.20 13.78
N ALA A 287 7.04 3.87 14.81
CA ALA A 287 7.47 3.21 16.05
C ALA A 287 6.28 2.57 16.77
N ASN A 288 5.11 3.25 16.81
CA ASN A 288 3.89 2.66 17.34
C ASN A 288 3.48 1.42 16.55
N ALA A 289 3.54 1.46 15.22
CA ALA A 289 3.23 0.31 14.37
C ALA A 289 4.16 -0.89 14.65
N ALA A 290 5.44 -0.65 14.90
CA ALA A 290 6.38 -1.71 15.29
C ALA A 290 5.99 -2.33 16.64
N SER A 291 5.80 -1.50 17.67
CA SER A 291 5.51 -1.94 19.05
C SER A 291 4.16 -2.64 19.18
N VAL A 292 3.08 -1.98 18.75
CA VAL A 292 1.72 -2.57 18.83
C VAL A 292 1.59 -3.76 17.88
N GLY A 293 2.28 -3.71 16.74
CA GLY A 293 2.33 -4.83 15.79
C GLY A 293 3.01 -6.08 16.38
N GLU A 294 4.10 -5.94 17.12
CA GLU A 294 4.77 -7.03 17.82
C GLU A 294 3.86 -7.62 18.92
N HIS A 295 3.26 -6.76 19.75
CA HIS A 295 2.28 -7.17 20.77
C HIS A 295 1.12 -7.97 20.15
N LEU A 296 0.49 -7.42 19.12
CA LEU A 296 -0.63 -8.05 18.42
C LEU A 296 -0.25 -9.40 17.81
N GLN A 297 0.87 -9.50 17.11
CA GLN A 297 1.32 -10.74 16.47
C GLN A 297 1.66 -11.80 17.52
N SER A 298 2.30 -11.42 18.63
CA SER A 298 2.60 -12.33 19.75
C SER A 298 1.32 -12.91 20.34
N ALA A 299 0.36 -12.06 20.70
CA ALA A 299 -0.89 -12.50 21.32
C ALA A 299 -1.76 -13.36 20.36
N LEU A 300 -1.80 -12.99 19.07
CA LEU A 300 -2.48 -13.79 18.03
C LEU A 300 -1.84 -15.16 17.81
N GLY A 301 -0.52 -15.27 18.01
CA GLY A 301 0.22 -16.52 17.88
C GLY A 301 -0.16 -17.59 18.90
N ASP A 302 -0.70 -17.18 20.05
CA ASP A 302 -1.20 -18.09 21.09
C ASP A 302 -2.58 -18.67 20.76
N LEU A 303 -3.30 -18.11 19.78
CA LEU A 303 -4.61 -18.57 19.36
C LEU A 303 -4.55 -19.85 18.51
N PRO A 304 -5.62 -20.66 18.42
CA PRO A 304 -5.66 -21.91 17.65
C PRO A 304 -5.75 -21.65 16.13
N VAL A 305 -4.95 -20.74 15.58
CA VAL A 305 -4.83 -20.41 14.15
C VAL A 305 -3.85 -21.35 13.43
N ARG A 306 -3.67 -21.17 12.13
CA ARG A 306 -2.66 -21.92 11.37
C ARG A 306 -1.33 -21.21 11.36
N ASP A 307 -1.38 -19.88 11.24
CA ASP A 307 -0.19 -19.04 11.12
C ASP A 307 -0.55 -17.58 11.40
N VAL A 308 0.41 -16.83 11.96
CA VAL A 308 0.36 -15.37 12.10
C VAL A 308 1.63 -14.82 11.47
N ARG A 309 1.49 -13.85 10.58
CA ARG A 309 2.63 -13.31 9.82
C ARG A 309 2.43 -11.85 9.44
N GLY A 310 3.49 -11.18 9.10
CA GLY A 310 3.49 -9.77 8.70
C GLY A 310 4.63 -8.98 9.34
N ALA A 311 4.51 -7.65 9.32
CA ALA A 311 5.41 -6.74 10.01
C ALA A 311 4.63 -5.50 10.44
N GLY A 312 4.97 -4.95 11.61
CA GLY A 312 4.25 -3.83 12.18
C GLY A 312 2.75 -4.09 12.24
N LEU A 313 1.97 -3.13 11.78
CA LEU A 313 0.51 -3.20 11.69
C LEU A 313 -0.03 -3.67 10.32
N LEU A 314 0.74 -4.46 9.61
CA LEU A 314 0.28 -5.27 8.48
C LEU A 314 0.33 -6.74 8.90
N VAL A 315 -0.77 -7.26 9.45
CA VAL A 315 -0.82 -8.59 10.06
C VAL A 315 -1.83 -9.49 9.34
N GLY A 316 -1.40 -10.69 9.02
CA GLY A 316 -2.21 -11.75 8.43
C GLY A 316 -2.40 -12.91 9.40
N VAL A 317 -3.65 -13.22 9.76
CA VAL A 317 -4.02 -14.36 10.60
C VAL A 317 -4.61 -15.45 9.73
N GLU A 318 -3.90 -16.56 9.54
CA GLU A 318 -4.38 -17.67 8.73
C GLU A 318 -5.26 -18.61 9.56
N VAL A 319 -6.57 -18.54 9.32
CA VAL A 319 -7.55 -19.32 10.06
C VAL A 319 -7.78 -20.72 9.47
N LYS A 320 -8.18 -21.69 10.30
CA LYS A 320 -8.41 -23.07 9.89
C LYS A 320 -9.61 -23.24 8.96
N ARG A 321 -10.58 -22.34 9.07
CA ARG A 321 -11.80 -22.29 8.21
C ARG A 321 -11.77 -20.98 7.43
N GLY A 322 -12.59 -20.85 6.38
CA GLY A 322 -12.56 -19.66 5.52
C GLY A 322 -12.70 -18.33 6.28
N ALA A 323 -11.86 -17.35 5.95
CA ALA A 323 -11.79 -16.05 6.62
C ALA A 323 -13.11 -15.26 6.63
N ASN A 324 -13.92 -15.38 5.59
CA ASN A 324 -15.19 -14.65 5.49
C ASN A 324 -16.15 -14.90 6.67
N ARG A 325 -16.15 -16.14 7.23
CA ARG A 325 -16.99 -16.43 8.41
C ARG A 325 -16.49 -15.69 9.65
N ALA A 326 -15.17 -15.68 9.87
CA ALA A 326 -14.57 -14.95 10.98
C ALA A 326 -14.83 -13.46 10.84
N LEU A 327 -14.57 -12.89 9.65
CA LEU A 327 -14.80 -11.47 9.34
C LEU A 327 -16.25 -11.04 9.57
N GLN A 328 -17.21 -11.86 9.12
CA GLN A 328 -18.63 -11.57 9.37
C GLN A 328 -18.97 -11.62 10.87
N SER A 329 -18.41 -12.59 11.61
CA SER A 329 -18.64 -12.70 13.05
C SER A 329 -17.99 -11.54 13.82
N LEU A 330 -16.75 -11.15 13.47
CA LEU A 330 -16.07 -9.99 14.03
C LEU A 330 -16.90 -8.72 13.84
N ALA A 331 -17.35 -8.44 12.63
CA ALA A 331 -18.14 -7.25 12.33
C ALA A 331 -19.48 -7.23 13.07
N MET A 332 -20.25 -8.34 12.98
CA MET A 332 -21.66 -8.33 13.44
C MET A 332 -21.84 -8.60 14.93
N LYS A 333 -20.86 -9.20 15.63
CA LYS A 333 -20.97 -9.56 17.04
C LYS A 333 -20.02 -8.81 17.94
N HIS A 334 -18.89 -8.39 17.40
CA HIS A 334 -17.81 -7.77 18.18
C HIS A 334 -17.51 -6.33 17.74
N GLY A 335 -18.20 -5.81 16.68
CA GLY A 335 -17.96 -4.45 16.20
C GLY A 335 -16.56 -4.23 15.64
N ILE A 336 -15.91 -5.27 15.08
CA ILE A 336 -14.54 -5.16 14.53
C ILE A 336 -14.57 -5.35 13.02
N LEU A 337 -14.09 -4.35 12.28
CA LEU A 337 -14.00 -4.39 10.83
C LEU A 337 -12.59 -4.79 10.40
N ALA A 338 -12.44 -5.94 9.76
CA ALA A 338 -11.19 -6.42 9.20
C ALA A 338 -11.37 -6.85 7.74
N LEU A 339 -10.26 -7.19 7.06
CA LEU A 339 -10.23 -7.43 5.63
C LEU A 339 -9.81 -8.88 5.30
N PRO A 340 -10.30 -9.47 4.21
CA PRO A 340 -9.77 -10.73 3.72
C PRO A 340 -8.47 -10.53 2.93
N ALA A 341 -7.52 -11.45 3.08
CA ALA A 341 -6.42 -11.61 2.14
C ALA A 341 -6.41 -13.06 1.62
N GLY A 342 -7.03 -13.27 0.48
CA GLY A 342 -7.28 -14.62 -0.03
C GLY A 342 -8.46 -15.32 0.64
N ARG A 343 -8.41 -16.66 0.76
CA ARG A 343 -9.55 -17.47 1.24
C ARG A 343 -9.53 -17.74 2.73
N THR A 344 -8.36 -17.76 3.34
CA THR A 344 -8.14 -18.24 4.72
C THR A 344 -7.50 -17.23 5.64
N VAL A 345 -7.12 -16.05 5.14
CA VAL A 345 -6.42 -15.03 5.93
C VAL A 345 -7.37 -13.90 6.30
N VAL A 346 -7.49 -13.64 7.60
CA VAL A 346 -7.99 -12.39 8.16
C VAL A 346 -6.81 -11.43 8.19
N ARG A 347 -6.94 -10.29 7.49
CA ARG A 347 -5.89 -9.27 7.43
C ARG A 347 -6.28 -8.09 8.30
N LEU A 348 -5.35 -7.71 9.15
CA LEU A 348 -5.43 -6.54 10.02
C LEU A 348 -4.50 -5.46 9.48
N LEU A 349 -5.07 -4.29 9.22
CA LEU A 349 -4.43 -3.09 8.68
C LEU A 349 -5.00 -1.84 9.36
N PRO A 350 -5.01 -1.77 10.72
CA PRO A 350 -5.66 -0.67 11.42
C PRO A 350 -5.01 0.69 11.09
N PRO A 351 -5.62 1.82 11.47
CA PRO A 351 -4.89 3.07 11.61
C PRO A 351 -3.63 2.87 12.45
N LEU A 352 -2.56 3.61 12.16
CA LEU A 352 -1.30 3.47 12.90
C LEU A 352 -1.39 4.03 14.33
N THR A 353 -2.49 4.68 14.65
CA THR A 353 -2.81 5.27 15.95
C THR A 353 -3.46 4.28 16.93
N VAL A 354 -3.70 3.02 16.53
CA VAL A 354 -4.21 1.98 17.45
C VAL A 354 -3.24 1.75 18.62
N ASP A 355 -3.78 1.44 19.77
CA ASP A 355 -3.01 1.10 20.97
C ASP A 355 -3.08 -0.40 21.32
N GLU A 356 -2.39 -0.80 22.40
CA GLU A 356 -2.40 -2.17 22.89
C GLU A 356 -3.79 -2.61 23.38
N THR A 357 -4.62 -1.69 23.88
CA THR A 357 -5.99 -2.00 24.32
C THR A 357 -6.88 -2.37 23.15
N ASP A 358 -6.74 -1.65 22.03
CA ASP A 358 -7.40 -1.98 20.78
C ASP A 358 -6.96 -3.35 20.26
N ALA A 359 -5.64 -3.61 20.31
CA ALA A 359 -5.05 -4.88 19.92
C ALA A 359 -5.59 -6.04 20.75
N ASP A 360 -5.65 -5.91 22.07
CA ASP A 360 -6.21 -6.91 23.00
C ASP A 360 -7.68 -7.20 22.69
N SER A 361 -8.47 -6.16 22.42
CA SER A 361 -9.88 -6.29 22.03
C SER A 361 -10.06 -7.13 20.75
N VAL A 362 -9.14 -6.98 19.79
CA VAL A 362 -9.12 -7.77 18.55
C VAL A 362 -8.75 -9.22 18.82
N VAL A 363 -7.76 -9.47 19.69
CA VAL A 363 -7.34 -10.82 20.08
C VAL A 363 -8.48 -11.57 20.76
N ASP A 364 -9.14 -10.95 21.75
CA ASP A 364 -10.30 -11.52 22.46
C ASP A 364 -11.45 -11.87 21.51
N ALA A 365 -11.74 -10.95 20.58
CA ALA A 365 -12.79 -11.17 19.60
C ALA A 365 -12.44 -12.29 18.59
N LEU A 366 -11.18 -12.39 18.16
CA LEU A 366 -10.71 -13.48 17.31
C LEU A 366 -10.77 -14.81 18.02
N GLU A 367 -10.36 -14.90 19.30
CA GLU A 367 -10.49 -16.10 20.12
C GLU A 367 -11.95 -16.58 20.18
N ALA A 368 -12.88 -15.67 20.37
CA ALA A 368 -14.31 -15.98 20.48
C ALA A 368 -14.95 -16.48 19.17
N VAL A 369 -14.35 -16.19 18.00
CA VAL A 369 -14.93 -16.53 16.68
C VAL A 369 -14.23 -17.70 15.98
N LEU A 370 -13.06 -18.13 16.45
CA LEU A 370 -12.27 -19.24 15.90
C LEU A 370 -12.76 -20.59 16.38
#